data_1594e3ee4682389a214510c6490d0e80
#
_entry.id   1594e3ee4682389a214510c6490d0e80
#
_cell.length_a   1.000
_cell.length_b   1.000
_cell.length_c   1.000
_cell.angle_alpha   90.00
_cell.angle_beta   90.00
_cell.angle_gamma   90.00
#
_symmetry.space_group_name_H-M   'P 1'
#
loop_
_entity.id
_entity.type
_entity.pdbx_description
1 polymer ?
#
loop_
_entity_poly.entity_id
_entity_poly.type
_entity_poly.pdbx_seq_one_letter_code
_entity_poly.pdbx_strand_id
1 'polypeptide(L)'
;MLVSEVERDKKDSAGAQIREVYARRPPEYAIYRTDERVAIHFADDREQEQAQRSALVRLNPIRGEINGLIDGWRQRESLRAKALCYDRRVGDALTLAFEQDVASAELLLTQIRKDIVDERMARARFLYLIYSFAAVALAIAIFAFMNSGSLYSFPAQSWNLWFGAGSAQSARSSRSRSAFAAEPSSRTCTNSTTAWTPCCAW
;
A
#
# COMPACT_ATOMS: atom_id res chain seq x y z
N MET A 1 21.81 -23.28 -13.56
CA MET A 1 20.35 -23.46 -13.61
C MET A 1 19.88 -22.87 -14.91
N LEU A 2 19.16 -23.64 -15.72
CA LEU A 2 18.59 -23.18 -17.00
C LEU A 2 17.19 -22.62 -16.76
N VAL A 3 16.70 -21.74 -17.66
CA VAL A 3 15.34 -21.22 -17.61
C VAL A 3 14.29 -22.36 -17.57
N SER A 4 14.55 -23.46 -18.28
CA SER A 4 13.69 -24.65 -18.28
C SER A 4 13.61 -25.38 -16.94
N GLU A 5 14.59 -25.21 -16.06
CA GLU A 5 14.68 -25.87 -14.74
C GLU A 5 13.95 -25.11 -13.64
N VAL A 6 13.51 -23.86 -13.93
CA VAL A 6 12.77 -23.03 -12.98
C VAL A 6 11.39 -23.62 -12.76
N GLU A 7 11.19 -24.29 -11.65
CA GLU A 7 9.93 -24.92 -11.26
C GLU A 7 9.60 -24.63 -9.81
N ARG A 8 8.33 -24.73 -9.48
CA ARG A 8 7.84 -24.59 -8.11
C ARG A 8 8.51 -25.61 -7.20
N ASP A 9 8.79 -25.17 -5.97
CA ASP A 9 9.42 -25.95 -4.90
C ASP A 9 10.89 -26.36 -5.14
N LYS A 10 11.49 -25.96 -6.27
CA LYS A 10 12.93 -26.06 -6.49
C LYS A 10 13.67 -24.86 -5.88
N LYS A 11 14.99 -25.01 -5.70
CA LYS A 11 15.86 -23.90 -5.28
C LYS A 11 16.36 -23.16 -6.50
N ASP A 12 16.42 -21.84 -6.39
CA ASP A 12 17.02 -20.99 -7.40
C ASP A 12 18.56 -21.00 -7.33
N SER A 13 19.21 -20.26 -8.23
CA SER A 13 20.68 -20.14 -8.26
C SER A 13 21.29 -19.52 -6.99
N ALA A 14 20.48 -18.81 -6.19
CA ALA A 14 20.87 -18.23 -4.91
C ALA A 14 20.55 -19.16 -3.72
N GLY A 15 19.93 -20.32 -3.95
CA GLY A 15 19.53 -21.28 -2.92
C GLY A 15 18.16 -20.99 -2.29
N ALA A 16 17.45 -19.94 -2.72
CA ALA A 16 16.13 -19.62 -2.23
C ALA A 16 15.05 -20.53 -2.86
N GLN A 17 14.03 -20.91 -2.08
CA GLN A 17 12.97 -21.77 -2.55
C GLN A 17 11.99 -21.00 -3.44
N ILE A 18 11.71 -21.54 -4.64
CA ILE A 18 10.74 -21.00 -5.58
C ILE A 18 9.34 -21.39 -5.09
N ARG A 19 8.54 -20.39 -4.72
CA ARG A 19 7.18 -20.60 -4.23
C ARG A 19 6.12 -20.60 -5.34
N GLU A 20 6.33 -19.75 -6.33
CA GLU A 20 5.38 -19.57 -7.44
C GLU A 20 6.13 -19.10 -8.68
N VAL A 21 5.77 -19.60 -9.84
CA VAL A 21 6.28 -19.15 -11.13
C VAL A 21 5.18 -18.34 -11.81
N TYR A 22 5.45 -17.08 -12.09
CA TYR A 22 4.50 -16.16 -12.71
C TYR A 22 4.55 -16.24 -14.24
N ALA A 23 5.76 -16.24 -14.80
CA ALA A 23 5.98 -16.41 -16.23
C ALA A 23 7.24 -17.25 -16.46
N ARG A 24 7.19 -18.12 -17.48
CA ARG A 24 8.34 -18.92 -17.88
C ARG A 24 8.31 -19.10 -19.40
N ARG A 25 9.36 -18.63 -20.07
CA ARG A 25 9.53 -18.73 -21.52
C ARG A 25 10.94 -19.18 -21.85
N PRO A 26 11.20 -20.48 -21.83
CA PRO A 26 12.52 -21.03 -22.14
C PRO A 26 12.85 -20.79 -23.62
N PRO A 27 14.10 -20.45 -23.99
CA PRO A 27 15.26 -20.17 -23.14
C PRO A 27 15.39 -18.70 -22.70
N GLU A 28 14.35 -17.87 -22.90
CA GLU A 28 14.43 -16.41 -22.85
C GLU A 28 14.43 -15.87 -21.41
N TYR A 29 13.47 -16.28 -20.56
CA TYR A 29 13.39 -15.79 -19.18
C TYR A 29 12.44 -16.62 -18.32
N ALA A 30 12.59 -16.48 -16.99
CA ALA A 30 11.59 -16.89 -16.02
C ALA A 30 11.43 -15.86 -14.90
N ILE A 31 10.19 -15.59 -14.52
CA ILE A 31 9.82 -14.69 -13.42
C ILE A 31 9.13 -15.53 -12.37
N TYR A 32 9.67 -15.52 -11.18
CA TYR A 32 9.19 -16.34 -10.08
C TYR A 32 9.26 -15.59 -8.75
N ARG A 33 8.56 -16.11 -7.76
CA ARG A 33 8.55 -15.58 -6.40
C ARG A 33 9.27 -16.53 -5.47
N THR A 34 10.13 -15.96 -4.64
CA THR A 34 10.69 -16.60 -3.45
C THR A 34 9.93 -16.13 -2.20
N ASP A 35 10.33 -16.57 -1.02
CA ASP A 35 9.74 -16.07 0.23
C ASP A 35 10.02 -14.58 0.46
N GLU A 36 11.10 -14.06 -0.08
CA GLU A 36 11.57 -12.70 0.16
C GLU A 36 11.16 -11.71 -0.92
N ARG A 37 11.14 -12.12 -2.19
CA ARG A 37 10.96 -11.19 -3.32
C ARG A 37 10.54 -11.88 -4.60
N VAL A 38 10.10 -11.06 -5.56
CA VAL A 38 9.99 -11.48 -6.96
C VAL A 38 11.37 -11.46 -7.59
N ALA A 39 11.81 -12.60 -8.10
CA ALA A 39 13.10 -12.80 -8.74
C ALA A 39 12.93 -13.04 -10.24
N ILE A 40 14.00 -12.77 -10.99
CA ILE A 40 14.08 -12.96 -12.43
C ILE A 40 15.24 -13.89 -12.70
N HIS A 41 15.01 -14.91 -13.50
CA HIS A 41 16.03 -15.68 -14.17
C HIS A 41 16.09 -15.21 -15.62
N PHE A 42 17.26 -14.72 -16.02
CA PHE A 42 17.51 -14.16 -17.37
C PHE A 42 17.73 -15.27 -18.39
N ALA A 43 17.86 -14.91 -19.65
CA ALA A 43 18.12 -15.82 -20.74
C ALA A 43 19.37 -16.70 -20.47
N ASP A 44 19.30 -17.92 -21.00
CA ASP A 44 20.43 -18.87 -20.91
C ASP A 44 21.61 -18.42 -21.81
N ASP A 45 21.33 -17.59 -22.82
CA ASP A 45 22.32 -16.97 -23.68
C ASP A 45 22.86 -15.67 -23.07
N ARG A 46 24.20 -15.55 -23.02
CA ARG A 46 24.90 -14.46 -22.34
C ARG A 46 24.66 -13.09 -22.98
N GLU A 47 24.54 -13.02 -24.33
CA GLU A 47 24.28 -11.76 -25.00
C GLU A 47 22.88 -11.25 -24.72
N GLN A 48 21.90 -12.13 -24.77
CA GLN A 48 20.51 -11.83 -24.43
C GLN A 48 20.35 -11.46 -22.93
N GLU A 49 21.04 -12.19 -22.04
CA GLU A 49 21.07 -11.85 -20.62
C GLU A 49 21.54 -10.42 -20.38
N GLN A 50 22.64 -10.01 -21.02
CA GLN A 50 23.20 -8.66 -20.87
C GLN A 50 22.26 -7.59 -21.42
N ALA A 51 21.64 -7.83 -22.58
CA ALA A 51 20.63 -6.94 -23.14
C ALA A 51 19.41 -6.79 -22.22
N GLN A 52 18.89 -7.88 -21.68
CA GLN A 52 17.78 -7.89 -20.74
C GLN A 52 18.12 -7.14 -19.44
N ARG A 53 19.32 -7.37 -18.89
CA ARG A 53 19.78 -6.65 -17.69
C ARG A 53 19.84 -5.15 -17.93
N SER A 54 20.37 -4.72 -19.08
CA SER A 54 20.46 -3.30 -19.41
C SER A 54 19.09 -2.65 -19.58
N ALA A 55 18.14 -3.34 -20.20
CA ALA A 55 16.76 -2.87 -20.33
C ALA A 55 16.05 -2.69 -18.98
N LEU A 56 16.31 -3.58 -18.04
CA LEU A 56 15.68 -3.56 -16.71
C LEU A 56 16.33 -2.59 -15.71
N VAL A 57 17.50 -2.03 -16.01
CA VAL A 57 18.20 -1.08 -15.11
C VAL A 57 17.28 0.07 -14.69
N ARG A 58 16.46 0.60 -15.60
CA ARG A 58 15.54 1.70 -15.33
C ARG A 58 14.43 1.32 -14.34
N LEU A 59 14.02 0.06 -14.31
CA LEU A 59 12.94 -0.44 -13.47
C LEU A 59 13.41 -0.84 -12.07
N ASN A 60 14.72 -1.08 -11.89
CA ASN A 60 15.29 -1.56 -10.64
C ASN A 60 15.03 -0.63 -9.43
N PRO A 61 15.14 0.71 -9.55
CA PRO A 61 14.86 1.61 -8.42
C PRO A 61 13.42 1.49 -7.92
N ILE A 62 12.44 1.53 -8.84
CA ILE A 62 11.01 1.43 -8.51
C ILE A 62 10.70 0.06 -7.91
N ARG A 63 11.25 -1.02 -8.48
CA ARG A 63 11.10 -2.37 -7.97
C ARG A 63 11.68 -2.53 -6.57
N GLY A 64 12.86 -1.96 -6.32
CA GLY A 64 13.47 -1.94 -4.99
C GLY A 64 12.61 -1.22 -3.95
N GLU A 65 12.05 -0.07 -4.33
CA GLU A 65 11.15 0.70 -3.47
C GLU A 65 9.86 -0.07 -3.14
N ILE A 66 9.22 -0.69 -4.15
CA ILE A 66 8.03 -1.55 -3.95
C ILE A 66 8.36 -2.69 -2.99
N ASN A 67 9.48 -3.40 -3.18
CA ASN A 67 9.87 -4.47 -2.28
C ASN A 67 10.02 -3.99 -0.84
N GLY A 68 10.72 -2.88 -0.60
CA GLY A 68 10.85 -2.30 0.74
C GLY A 68 9.51 -1.87 1.34
N LEU A 69 8.56 -1.44 0.50
CA LEU A 69 7.22 -1.11 0.96
C LEU A 69 6.41 -2.35 1.41
N ILE A 70 6.54 -3.50 0.77
CA ILE A 70 5.73 -4.69 1.05
C ILE A 70 6.41 -5.69 1.97
N ASP A 71 7.71 -5.56 2.28
CA ASP A 71 8.44 -6.50 3.14
C ASP A 71 7.79 -6.69 4.52
N GLY A 72 7.39 -5.59 5.15
CA GLY A 72 6.67 -5.65 6.42
C GLY A 72 5.29 -6.32 6.34
N TRP A 73 4.70 -6.41 5.14
CA TRP A 73 3.45 -7.12 4.92
C TRP A 73 3.66 -8.63 4.72
N ARG A 74 4.76 -9.03 4.09
CA ARG A 74 5.12 -10.46 3.93
C ARG A 74 5.33 -11.15 5.27
N GLN A 75 5.88 -10.42 6.26
CA GLN A 75 6.14 -10.94 7.61
C GLN A 75 4.88 -11.08 8.46
N ARG A 76 3.81 -10.31 8.16
CA ARG A 76 2.56 -10.33 8.92
C ARG A 76 1.54 -11.25 8.25
N GLU A 77 1.09 -12.29 8.95
CA GLU A 77 0.15 -13.26 8.41
C GLU A 77 -1.14 -12.63 7.89
N SER A 78 -1.70 -11.66 8.62
CA SER A 78 -2.91 -10.93 8.22
C SER A 78 -2.76 -10.08 6.93
N LEU A 79 -1.52 -9.76 6.53
CA LEU A 79 -1.23 -8.92 5.36
C LEU A 79 -0.54 -9.70 4.24
N ARG A 80 -0.16 -10.95 4.51
CA ARG A 80 0.56 -11.80 3.56
C ARG A 80 -0.19 -11.98 2.25
N ALA A 81 -1.50 -12.21 2.30
CA ALA A 81 -2.34 -12.33 1.11
C ALA A 81 -2.27 -11.08 0.22
N LYS A 82 -2.25 -9.89 0.83
CA LYS A 82 -2.09 -8.63 0.10
C LYS A 82 -0.70 -8.48 -0.52
N ALA A 83 0.35 -8.83 0.23
CA ALA A 83 1.71 -8.84 -0.31
C ALA A 83 1.83 -9.73 -1.54
N LEU A 84 1.22 -10.93 -1.50
CA LEU A 84 1.18 -11.85 -2.63
C LEU A 84 0.47 -11.27 -3.87
N CYS A 85 -0.63 -10.53 -3.66
CA CYS A 85 -1.33 -9.85 -4.74
C CYS A 85 -0.42 -8.80 -5.43
N TYR A 86 0.30 -8.00 -4.64
CA TYR A 86 1.25 -7.02 -5.19
C TYR A 86 2.46 -7.69 -5.85
N ASP A 87 3.00 -8.78 -5.28
CA ASP A 87 4.08 -9.54 -5.90
C ASP A 87 3.67 -10.08 -7.28
N ARG A 88 2.44 -10.55 -7.43
CA ARG A 88 1.91 -10.99 -8.72
C ARG A 88 1.85 -9.84 -9.73
N ARG A 89 1.30 -8.68 -9.32
CA ARG A 89 1.26 -7.48 -10.19
C ARG A 89 2.66 -7.02 -10.61
N VAL A 90 3.65 -7.13 -9.70
CA VAL A 90 5.06 -6.85 -10.05
C VAL A 90 5.57 -7.88 -11.06
N GLY A 91 5.22 -9.15 -10.91
CA GLY A 91 5.52 -10.19 -11.90
C GLY A 91 4.95 -9.87 -13.28
N ASP A 92 3.67 -9.46 -13.35
CA ASP A 92 3.00 -9.05 -14.60
C ASP A 92 3.70 -7.84 -15.24
N ALA A 93 4.10 -6.84 -14.45
CA ALA A 93 4.85 -5.67 -14.94
C ALA A 93 6.21 -6.06 -15.51
N LEU A 94 6.90 -7.00 -14.88
CA LEU A 94 8.19 -7.51 -15.37
C LEU A 94 8.02 -8.32 -16.66
N THR A 95 6.93 -9.08 -16.81
CA THR A 95 6.60 -9.80 -18.05
C THR A 95 6.44 -8.83 -19.20
N LEU A 96 5.70 -7.71 -19.01
CA LEU A 96 5.58 -6.65 -20.02
C LEU A 96 6.94 -6.06 -20.43
N ALA A 97 7.84 -5.87 -19.45
CA ALA A 97 9.19 -5.37 -19.74
C ALA A 97 9.99 -6.32 -20.63
N PHE A 98 9.83 -7.65 -20.47
CA PHE A 98 10.45 -8.66 -21.32
C PHE A 98 9.79 -8.77 -22.70
N GLU A 99 8.54 -8.37 -22.85
CA GLU A 99 7.84 -8.24 -24.11
C GLU A 99 8.17 -6.93 -24.85
N GLN A 100 9.26 -6.27 -24.45
CA GLN A 100 9.81 -5.03 -25.02
C GLN A 100 8.97 -3.76 -24.75
N ASP A 101 7.97 -3.82 -23.92
CA ASP A 101 7.19 -2.65 -23.49
C ASP A 101 7.64 -2.13 -22.13
N VAL A 102 8.87 -1.63 -22.07
CA VAL A 102 9.47 -1.09 -20.84
C VAL A 102 8.70 0.13 -20.34
N ALA A 103 8.10 0.93 -21.24
CA ALA A 103 7.35 2.12 -20.85
C ALA A 103 6.06 1.77 -20.10
N SER A 104 5.29 0.81 -20.60
CA SER A 104 4.09 0.31 -19.93
C SER A 104 4.43 -0.40 -18.62
N ALA A 105 5.53 -1.13 -18.56
CA ALA A 105 6.03 -1.75 -17.34
C ALA A 105 6.37 -0.71 -16.25
N GLU A 106 7.03 0.39 -16.63
CA GLU A 106 7.35 1.49 -15.71
C GLU A 106 6.09 2.18 -15.19
N LEU A 107 5.11 2.42 -16.06
CA LEU A 107 3.80 2.96 -15.65
C LEU A 107 3.09 2.03 -14.67
N LEU A 108 3.05 0.73 -14.95
CA LEU A 108 2.41 -0.25 -14.07
C LEU A 108 3.10 -0.33 -12.71
N LEU A 109 4.43 -0.35 -12.66
CA LEU A 109 5.18 -0.33 -11.40
C LEU A 109 4.93 0.97 -10.62
N THR A 110 4.87 2.11 -11.30
CA THR A 110 4.55 3.40 -10.67
C THR A 110 3.13 3.40 -10.09
N GLN A 111 2.17 2.81 -10.80
CA GLN A 111 0.80 2.65 -10.30
C GLN A 111 0.76 1.73 -9.07
N ILE A 112 1.45 0.59 -9.10
CA ILE A 112 1.55 -0.33 -7.97
C ILE A 112 2.12 0.38 -6.74
N ARG A 113 3.21 1.13 -6.91
CA ARG A 113 3.82 1.93 -5.84
C ARG A 113 2.81 2.91 -5.24
N LYS A 114 2.08 3.63 -6.07
CA LYS A 114 1.06 4.58 -5.64
C LYS A 114 -0.05 3.88 -4.85
N ASP A 115 -0.58 2.78 -5.36
CA ASP A 115 -1.63 1.99 -4.69
C ASP A 115 -1.19 1.56 -3.28
N ILE A 116 0.07 1.10 -3.12
CA ILE A 116 0.63 0.69 -1.83
C ILE A 116 0.72 1.88 -0.87
N VAL A 117 1.19 3.04 -1.34
CA VAL A 117 1.32 4.25 -0.52
C VAL A 117 -0.07 4.74 -0.09
N ASP A 118 -1.03 4.79 -1.01
CA ASP A 118 -2.40 5.21 -0.73
C ASP A 118 -3.07 4.28 0.29
N GLU A 119 -2.88 2.97 0.17
CA GLU A 119 -3.39 2.00 1.15
C GLU A 119 -2.77 2.19 2.54
N ARG A 120 -1.47 2.47 2.61
CA ARG A 120 -0.80 2.77 3.89
C ARG A 120 -1.34 4.04 4.52
N MET A 121 -1.55 5.09 3.72
CA MET A 121 -2.12 6.35 4.20
C MET A 121 -3.57 6.18 4.66
N ALA A 122 -4.39 5.44 3.92
CA ALA A 122 -5.77 5.15 4.32
C ALA A 122 -5.84 4.43 5.66
N ARG A 123 -4.96 3.43 5.87
CA ARG A 123 -4.88 2.71 7.15
C ARG A 123 -4.42 3.61 8.30
N ALA A 124 -3.43 4.47 8.07
CA ALA A 124 -2.96 5.41 9.08
C ALA A 124 -4.08 6.38 9.51
N ARG A 125 -4.85 6.90 8.54
CA ARG A 125 -6.01 7.78 8.80
C ARG A 125 -7.10 7.05 9.59
N PHE A 126 -7.38 5.80 9.25
CA PHE A 126 -8.37 4.99 9.95
C PHE A 126 -7.97 4.73 11.41
N LEU A 127 -6.72 4.37 11.66
CA LEU A 127 -6.19 4.20 13.01
C LEU A 127 -6.26 5.50 13.82
N TYR A 128 -5.90 6.63 13.21
CA TYR A 128 -6.03 7.92 13.85
C TYR A 128 -7.46 8.22 14.29
N LEU A 129 -8.46 7.94 13.44
CA LEU A 129 -9.86 8.11 13.79
C LEU A 129 -10.27 7.21 14.97
N ILE A 130 -9.87 5.93 14.95
CA ILE A 130 -10.15 5.01 16.06
C ILE A 130 -9.58 5.54 17.39
N TYR A 131 -8.31 5.95 17.39
CA TYR A 131 -7.69 6.50 18.59
C TYR A 131 -8.36 7.80 19.06
N SER A 132 -8.77 8.66 18.13
CA SER A 132 -9.49 9.88 18.44
C SER A 132 -10.85 9.57 19.10
N PHE A 133 -11.63 8.64 18.55
CA PHE A 133 -12.89 8.20 19.16
C PHE A 133 -12.68 7.54 20.52
N ALA A 134 -11.67 6.70 20.66
CA ALA A 134 -11.33 6.05 21.92
C ALA A 134 -10.97 7.09 23.00
N ALA A 135 -10.20 8.11 22.65
CA ALA A 135 -9.85 9.19 23.58
C ALA A 135 -11.07 9.98 24.03
N VAL A 136 -11.99 10.31 23.12
CA VAL A 136 -13.25 10.99 23.47
C VAL A 136 -14.13 10.11 24.36
N ALA A 137 -14.28 8.83 24.03
CA ALA A 137 -15.05 7.89 24.83
C ALA A 137 -14.47 7.75 26.26
N LEU A 138 -13.14 7.67 26.36
CA LEU A 138 -12.45 7.62 27.65
C LEU A 138 -12.69 8.91 28.47
N ALA A 139 -12.61 10.07 27.84
CA ALA A 139 -12.87 11.35 28.49
C ALA A 139 -14.31 11.42 29.04
N ILE A 140 -15.29 10.97 28.24
CA ILE A 140 -16.69 10.90 28.65
C ILE A 140 -16.85 9.92 29.82
N ALA A 141 -16.21 8.76 29.78
CA ALA A 141 -16.28 7.77 30.86
C ALA A 141 -15.70 8.31 32.17
N ILE A 142 -14.54 8.98 32.10
CA ILE A 142 -13.93 9.63 33.28
C ILE A 142 -14.86 10.70 33.83
N PHE A 143 -15.42 11.54 32.96
CA PHE A 143 -16.37 12.58 33.39
C PHE A 143 -17.62 12.01 34.05
N ALA A 144 -18.22 10.97 33.45
CA ALA A 144 -19.38 10.28 34.02
C ALA A 144 -19.07 9.62 35.39
N PHE A 145 -17.88 9.00 35.50
CA PHE A 145 -17.40 8.40 36.74
C PHE A 145 -17.22 9.45 37.84
N MET A 146 -16.60 10.58 37.53
CA MET A 146 -16.45 11.69 38.49
C MET A 146 -17.77 12.31 38.90
N ASN A 147 -18.75 12.33 37.99
CA ASN A 147 -20.08 12.92 38.25
C ASN A 147 -21.05 11.94 38.93
N SER A 148 -20.79 10.64 38.93
CA SER A 148 -21.64 9.62 39.53
C SER A 148 -21.62 9.59 41.07
N GLY A 149 -21.09 10.64 41.69
CA GLY A 149 -21.35 10.95 43.12
C GLY A 149 -20.59 10.12 44.14
N SER A 150 -19.68 9.28 43.74
CA SER A 150 -19.00 8.37 44.65
C SER A 150 -17.84 9.01 45.41
N LEU A 151 -17.30 10.16 44.97
CA LEU A 151 -16.14 10.77 45.63
C LEU A 151 -16.14 12.30 45.82
N TYR A 152 -16.96 13.07 45.09
CA TYR A 152 -17.01 14.53 45.30
C TYR A 152 -18.37 15.13 44.96
N SER A 153 -19.02 15.77 45.94
CA SER A 153 -20.13 16.70 45.72
C SER A 153 -19.58 17.98 45.11
N PHE A 154 -19.50 18.03 43.76
CA PHE A 154 -19.18 19.30 43.10
C PHE A 154 -20.40 20.23 43.22
N PRO A 155 -20.23 21.48 43.74
CA PRO A 155 -21.32 22.44 43.76
C PRO A 155 -21.82 22.74 42.37
N ALA A 156 -23.13 22.78 42.18
CA ALA A 156 -23.81 22.95 40.88
C ALA A 156 -23.39 24.18 40.06
N GLN A 157 -22.62 25.10 40.64
CA GLN A 157 -22.10 26.29 39.97
C GLN A 157 -20.93 26.04 39.01
N SER A 158 -20.24 24.89 39.12
CA SER A 158 -19.10 24.54 38.26
C SER A 158 -19.52 24.05 36.87
N TRP A 159 -20.78 23.68 36.67
CA TRP A 159 -21.28 23.17 35.38
C TRP A 159 -21.20 24.20 34.23
N ASN A 160 -21.47 25.48 34.54
CA ASN A 160 -21.46 26.55 33.53
C ASN A 160 -20.09 26.88 32.98
N LEU A 161 -19.01 26.61 33.71
CA LEU A 161 -17.64 26.85 33.27
C LEU A 161 -17.16 25.79 32.28
N TRP A 162 -17.61 24.54 32.44
CA TRP A 162 -17.19 23.43 31.53
C TRP A 162 -17.93 23.46 30.19
N PHE A 163 -19.23 23.80 30.18
CA PHE A 163 -19.98 24.00 28.94
C PHE A 163 -19.47 25.21 28.14
N GLY A 164 -19.03 26.26 28.81
CA GLY A 164 -18.46 27.43 28.17
C GLY A 164 -17.13 27.17 27.44
N ALA A 165 -16.26 26.30 27.98
CA ALA A 165 -14.98 25.95 27.36
C ALA A 165 -15.16 25.06 26.10
N GLY A 166 -16.12 24.15 26.10
CA GLY A 166 -16.43 23.29 24.96
C GLY A 166 -17.01 24.04 23.76
N SER A 167 -17.87 25.05 24.02
CA SER A 167 -18.48 25.86 22.97
C SER A 167 -17.51 26.83 22.30
N ALA A 168 -16.48 27.32 23.02
CA ALA A 168 -15.46 28.22 22.46
C ALA A 168 -14.53 27.50 21.47
N GLN A 169 -14.27 26.18 21.62
CA GLN A 169 -13.48 25.41 20.69
C GLN A 169 -14.26 25.08 19.40
N SER A 170 -15.56 24.84 19.52
CA SER A 170 -16.44 24.58 18.37
C SER A 170 -16.56 25.81 17.44
N ALA A 171 -16.60 27.02 18.01
CA ALA A 171 -16.66 28.26 17.24
C ALA A 171 -15.35 28.60 16.49
N ARG A 172 -14.19 28.12 16.97
CA ARG A 172 -12.91 28.30 16.24
C ARG A 172 -12.76 27.36 15.04
N SER A 173 -13.32 26.15 15.10
CA SER A 173 -13.22 25.22 13.99
C SER A 173 -14.13 25.56 12.81
N SER A 174 -15.23 26.28 13.03
CA SER A 174 -16.12 26.74 11.96
C SER A 174 -15.59 27.94 11.18
N ARG A 175 -14.73 28.78 11.79
CA ARG A 175 -14.12 29.94 11.09
C ARG A 175 -12.99 29.57 10.12
N SER A 176 -12.31 28.44 10.31
CA SER A 176 -11.24 28.03 9.40
C SER A 176 -11.75 27.32 8.13
N ARG A 177 -13.02 26.91 8.09
CA ARG A 177 -13.61 26.26 6.90
C ARG A 177 -14.14 27.21 5.84
N SER A 178 -14.43 28.47 6.19
CA SER A 178 -14.94 29.45 5.23
C SER A 178 -13.88 30.15 4.36
N ALA A 179 -12.59 29.97 4.67
CA ALA A 179 -11.50 30.60 3.91
C ALA A 179 -10.94 29.73 2.75
N PHE A 180 -11.40 28.46 2.60
CA PHE A 180 -10.86 27.54 1.59
C PHE A 180 -11.84 27.21 0.45
N ALA A 181 -12.96 27.91 0.34
CA ALA A 181 -14.00 27.66 -0.66
C ALA A 181 -14.07 28.77 -1.71
N ALA A 182 -12.94 29.11 -2.35
CA ALA A 182 -12.96 29.99 -3.51
C ALA A 182 -11.78 29.67 -4.44
N GLU A 183 -11.90 28.58 -5.21
CA GLU A 183 -11.27 28.49 -6.52
C GLU A 183 -12.05 27.52 -7.43
N PRO A 184 -12.68 28.00 -8.48
CA PRO A 184 -13.30 27.14 -9.48
C PRO A 184 -12.29 26.84 -10.58
N SER A 185 -11.66 25.67 -10.54
CA SER A 185 -10.91 25.15 -11.68
C SER A 185 -11.74 24.10 -12.40
N SER A 186 -12.39 24.55 -13.47
CA SER A 186 -12.98 23.73 -14.52
C SER A 186 -11.91 22.87 -15.19
N ARG A 187 -11.94 21.57 -14.99
CA ARG A 187 -11.37 20.59 -15.93
C ARG A 187 -12.35 19.44 -16.12
N THR A 188 -13.00 19.48 -17.24
CA THR A 188 -13.73 18.40 -17.88
C THR A 188 -12.78 17.21 -18.09
N CYS A 189 -12.99 16.13 -17.37
CA CYS A 189 -12.44 14.82 -17.72
C CYS A 189 -13.51 14.01 -18.40
N THR A 190 -13.28 13.75 -19.68
CA THR A 190 -14.04 12.84 -20.52
C THR A 190 -13.92 11.41 -20.00
N ASN A 191 -15.07 10.78 -19.80
CA ASN A 191 -15.27 9.37 -19.51
C ASN A 191 -14.60 8.48 -20.55
N SER A 192 -13.71 7.60 -20.11
CA SER A 192 -13.46 6.34 -20.79
C SER A 192 -13.67 5.21 -19.77
N THR A 193 -14.82 4.58 -19.91
CA THR A 193 -15.27 3.40 -19.20
C THR A 193 -14.44 2.20 -19.64
N THR A 194 -13.48 1.77 -18.84
CA THR A 194 -13.01 0.39 -18.87
C THR A 194 -13.06 -0.16 -17.45
N ALA A 195 -13.98 -1.09 -17.27
CA ALA A 195 -14.24 -1.79 -16.03
C ALA A 195 -13.02 -2.62 -15.62
N TRP A 196 -12.28 -2.15 -14.64
CA TRP A 196 -11.30 -2.95 -13.91
C TRP A 196 -11.98 -3.48 -12.65
N THR A 197 -12.25 -4.77 -12.63
CA THR A 197 -12.63 -5.48 -11.41
C THR A 197 -11.45 -5.48 -10.45
N PRO A 198 -11.59 -4.94 -9.23
CA PRO A 198 -10.52 -5.01 -8.23
C PRO A 198 -10.44 -6.44 -7.69
N CYS A 199 -9.36 -7.15 -8.02
CA CYS A 199 -9.04 -8.46 -7.45
C CYS A 199 -8.68 -8.46 -5.95
N CYS A 200 -8.83 -7.33 -5.26
CA CYS A 200 -8.51 -7.19 -3.84
C CYS A 200 -9.70 -6.64 -3.04
N ALA A 201 -10.92 -7.15 -3.30
CA ALA A 201 -12.06 -6.91 -2.43
C ALA A 201 -12.16 -8.05 -1.41
N TRP A 202 -11.50 -7.90 -0.26
CA TRP A 202 -11.82 -8.46 1.07
C TRP A 202 -11.25 -7.55 2.15
#